data_8cee8e5fcd9d5255fd9117e013ebb67d
#
_entry.id   8cee8e5fcd9d5255fd9117e013ebb67d
#
_cell.length_a   1.000
_cell.length_b   1.000
_cell.length_c   1.000
_cell.angle_alpha   90.00
_cell.angle_beta   90.00
_cell.angle_gamma   90.00
#
_symmetry.space_group_name_H-M   'P 1'
#
loop_
_entity.id
_entity.type
_entity.pdbx_description
1 polymer ?
#
loop_
_entity_poly.entity_id
_entity_poly.type
_entity_poly.pdbx_seq_one_letter_code
_entity_poly.pdbx_strand_id
1 'polypeptide(L)'
;MLRSVPPQTGLLATRDTPLEVSQTSSSLKRLRSLMPSMAAVRQRPVHILVSPTCRRGFHEEVRIHQTHHPRIPAGLLLEVSDDLLCCGPELTFLQMAGETSLIGASVLGFELCGAYAHFSQMISGFYDRPALTSKVRISEALAKLPGARGIKRAKEAFALVLDGSRSPMETVLAGALSFPTCLGGCAFEQPHLNYEVILDQAATGVAGVSRCYLDLTWPAQKRALEYDGAAWHTDVRADRRRREALAHMGWTVNVIDLGDISSIAPLAGTVRLIQDCIPRESDEPIDLGNLKDLLGRLLKATRFGLGANAALFGVPVEKGLINVHL
;
A
#
# COMPACT_ATOMS: atom_id res chain seq x y z
N MET A 1 -1.12 -10.46 -24.19
CA MET A 1 -2.47 -10.21 -23.64
C MET A 1 -2.65 -11.06 -22.38
N LEU A 2 -2.24 -10.58 -21.23
CA LEU A 2 -2.57 -11.21 -19.96
C LEU A 2 -3.94 -10.66 -19.55
N ARG A 3 -4.94 -11.52 -19.61
CA ARG A 3 -6.28 -11.19 -19.11
C ARG A 3 -6.14 -10.84 -17.64
N SER A 4 -6.60 -9.65 -17.27
CA SER A 4 -6.79 -9.24 -15.90
C SER A 4 -7.49 -10.37 -15.13
N VAL A 5 -6.90 -10.77 -14.02
CA VAL A 5 -7.63 -11.58 -13.04
C VAL A 5 -8.87 -10.79 -12.68
N PRO A 6 -10.09 -11.34 -12.83
CA PRO A 6 -11.29 -10.60 -12.50
C PRO A 6 -11.23 -10.16 -11.04
N PRO A 7 -11.78 -8.98 -10.68
CA PRO A 7 -11.92 -8.58 -9.30
C PRO A 7 -12.61 -9.71 -8.55
N GLN A 8 -12.08 -10.02 -7.36
CA GLN A 8 -12.50 -11.15 -6.54
C GLN A 8 -14.02 -11.19 -6.42
N THR A 9 -14.63 -12.16 -7.06
CA THR A 9 -16.07 -12.45 -6.95
C THR A 9 -16.37 -13.33 -5.73
N GLY A 10 -15.51 -13.29 -4.70
CA GLY A 10 -15.83 -13.93 -3.42
C GLY A 10 -16.93 -13.13 -2.73
N LEU A 11 -18.05 -13.77 -2.45
CA LEU A 11 -19.08 -13.19 -1.59
C LEU A 11 -18.52 -13.05 -0.18
N LEU A 12 -18.75 -11.90 0.46
CA LEU A 12 -18.42 -11.73 1.87
C LEU A 12 -19.26 -12.69 2.71
N ALA A 13 -18.63 -13.42 3.62
CA ALA A 13 -19.36 -14.26 4.56
C ALA A 13 -20.31 -13.40 5.39
N THR A 14 -21.60 -13.69 5.29
CA THR A 14 -22.67 -12.88 5.91
C THR A 14 -22.92 -13.22 7.38
N ARG A 15 -22.27 -14.28 7.90
CA ARG A 15 -22.40 -14.75 9.28
C ARG A 15 -21.05 -14.85 9.95
N ASP A 16 -21.05 -14.77 11.27
CA ASP A 16 -19.89 -15.10 12.09
C ASP A 16 -19.48 -16.55 11.85
N THR A 17 -18.27 -16.75 11.39
CA THR A 17 -17.78 -18.05 10.96
C THR A 17 -16.94 -18.69 12.06
N PRO A 18 -17.33 -19.87 12.61
CA PRO A 18 -16.49 -20.62 13.52
C PRO A 18 -15.27 -21.16 12.76
N LEU A 19 -14.10 -21.10 13.40
CA LEU A 19 -12.90 -21.72 12.86
C LEU A 19 -12.84 -23.17 13.32
N GLU A 20 -13.13 -24.07 12.42
CA GLU A 20 -12.96 -25.50 12.66
C GLU A 20 -11.50 -25.93 12.46
N VAL A 21 -11.11 -26.97 13.20
CA VAL A 21 -9.79 -27.60 13.04
C VAL A 21 -9.82 -28.43 11.76
N SER A 22 -9.41 -27.87 10.63
CA SER A 22 -9.32 -28.64 9.40
C SER A 22 -8.09 -29.55 9.39
N GLN A 23 -8.21 -30.71 8.77
CA GLN A 23 -7.06 -31.59 8.52
C GLN A 23 -6.18 -30.95 7.45
N THR A 24 -5.05 -30.42 7.87
CA THR A 24 -4.15 -29.55 7.09
C THR A 24 -3.75 -30.15 5.73
N SER A 25 -3.54 -31.47 5.66
CA SER A 25 -3.06 -32.14 4.42
C SER A 25 -4.13 -32.26 3.33
N SER A 26 -5.39 -32.48 3.68
CA SER A 26 -6.50 -32.54 2.70
C SER A 26 -6.85 -31.16 2.17
N SER A 27 -6.81 -30.15 3.06
CA SER A 27 -7.04 -28.75 2.70
C SER A 27 -5.98 -28.22 1.75
N LEU A 28 -4.71 -28.60 1.92
CA LEU A 28 -3.61 -28.21 1.02
C LEU A 28 -3.75 -28.80 -0.38
N LYS A 29 -4.08 -30.10 -0.47
CA LYS A 29 -4.32 -30.75 -1.78
C LYS A 29 -5.46 -30.06 -2.52
N ARG A 30 -6.54 -29.72 -1.80
CA ARG A 30 -7.70 -29.04 -2.37
C ARG A 30 -7.38 -27.61 -2.79
N LEU A 31 -6.67 -26.84 -1.96
CA LEU A 31 -6.20 -25.50 -2.31
C LEU A 31 -5.34 -25.51 -3.59
N ARG A 32 -4.43 -26.45 -3.73
CA ARG A 32 -3.60 -26.60 -4.92
C ARG A 32 -4.41 -26.99 -6.16
N SER A 33 -5.49 -27.76 -6.00
CA SER A 33 -6.38 -28.12 -7.13
C SER A 33 -7.26 -26.96 -7.59
N LEU A 34 -7.62 -26.04 -6.69
CA LEU A 34 -8.42 -24.85 -6.98
C LEU A 34 -7.61 -23.70 -7.58
N MET A 35 -6.28 -23.74 -7.46
CA MET A 35 -5.37 -22.68 -7.91
C MET A 35 -4.32 -23.20 -8.91
N PRO A 36 -4.71 -23.89 -9.99
CA PRO A 36 -3.75 -24.51 -10.92
C PRO A 36 -2.91 -23.50 -11.70
N SER A 37 -3.40 -22.26 -11.87
CA SER A 37 -2.73 -21.19 -12.61
C SER A 37 -1.68 -20.42 -11.79
N MET A 38 -1.62 -20.63 -10.49
CA MET A 38 -0.68 -19.93 -9.60
C MET A 38 0.61 -20.72 -9.39
N ALA A 39 1.37 -20.96 -10.44
CA ALA A 39 2.68 -21.63 -10.37
C ALA A 39 3.63 -20.96 -9.34
N ALA A 40 3.50 -19.66 -9.14
CA ALA A 40 4.24 -18.91 -8.12
C ALA A 40 3.84 -19.28 -6.68
N VAL A 41 2.62 -19.76 -6.44
CA VAL A 41 2.13 -20.18 -5.10
C VAL A 41 2.69 -21.56 -4.74
N ARG A 42 3.06 -22.38 -5.70
CA ARG A 42 3.61 -23.73 -5.44
C ARG A 42 4.96 -23.73 -4.72
N GLN A 43 5.68 -22.61 -4.74
CA GLN A 43 7.00 -22.47 -4.11
C GLN A 43 6.97 -21.74 -2.77
N ARG A 44 5.78 -21.38 -2.27
CA ARG A 44 5.63 -20.61 -1.02
C ARG A 44 4.74 -21.34 -0.03
N PRO A 45 5.01 -21.20 1.27
CA PRO A 45 4.11 -21.76 2.28
C PRO A 45 2.72 -21.12 2.18
N VAL A 46 1.68 -21.93 2.29
CA VAL A 46 0.30 -21.48 2.39
C VAL A 46 0.05 -20.99 3.82
N HIS A 47 -0.52 -19.83 3.97
CA HIS A 47 -0.89 -19.27 5.26
C HIS A 47 -2.30 -19.72 5.63
N ILE A 48 -2.45 -20.37 6.79
CA ILE A 48 -3.73 -20.90 7.29
C ILE A 48 -4.05 -20.27 8.63
N LEU A 49 -5.29 -19.73 8.75
CA LEU A 49 -5.82 -19.25 10.00
C LEU A 49 -6.54 -20.40 10.73
N VAL A 50 -6.18 -20.61 11.98
CA VAL A 50 -6.76 -21.68 12.80
C VAL A 50 -7.29 -21.16 14.12
N SER A 51 -8.17 -21.95 14.76
CA SER A 51 -8.71 -21.65 16.09
C SER A 51 -7.61 -21.66 17.16
N PRO A 52 -7.85 -21.05 18.33
CA PRO A 52 -6.90 -21.04 19.44
C PRO A 52 -6.57 -22.45 19.99
N THR A 53 -7.49 -23.38 19.80
CA THR A 53 -7.37 -24.78 20.30
C THR A 53 -6.57 -25.68 19.37
N CYS A 54 -6.27 -25.22 18.15
CA CYS A 54 -5.49 -26.00 17.20
C CYS A 54 -4.03 -26.10 17.66
N ARG A 55 -3.48 -27.32 17.71
CA ARG A 55 -2.06 -27.52 17.99
C ARG A 55 -1.21 -27.00 16.82
N ARG A 56 -0.16 -26.22 17.15
CA ARG A 56 0.83 -25.81 16.15
C ARG A 56 1.64 -27.03 15.74
N GLY A 57 1.43 -27.51 14.51
CA GLY A 57 2.30 -28.45 13.84
C GLY A 57 3.30 -27.69 12.97
N PHE A 58 4.55 -28.16 12.89
CA PHE A 58 5.51 -27.67 11.90
C PHE A 58 5.19 -28.36 10.57
N HIS A 59 5.06 -27.55 9.51
CA HIS A 59 4.89 -28.06 8.16
C HIS A 59 5.66 -27.12 7.22
N GLU A 60 6.54 -27.63 6.38
CA GLU A 60 7.37 -26.80 5.48
C GLU A 60 6.52 -25.98 4.51
N GLU A 61 5.37 -26.53 4.11
CA GLU A 61 4.49 -25.93 3.12
C GLU A 61 3.38 -25.05 3.73
N VAL A 62 3.30 -24.93 5.07
CA VAL A 62 2.21 -24.24 5.76
C VAL A 62 2.72 -23.33 6.85
N ARG A 63 2.25 -22.10 6.86
CA ARG A 63 2.39 -21.16 7.97
C ARG A 63 1.06 -21.07 8.73
N ILE A 64 1.05 -21.49 9.99
CA ILE A 64 -0.14 -21.49 10.82
C ILE A 64 -0.22 -20.20 11.61
N HIS A 65 -1.31 -19.46 11.41
CA HIS A 65 -1.68 -18.28 12.20
C HIS A 65 -2.82 -18.64 13.15
N GLN A 66 -2.61 -18.47 14.44
CA GLN A 66 -3.64 -18.66 15.45
C GLN A 66 -4.34 -17.32 15.74
N THR A 67 -5.66 -17.34 15.79
CA THR A 67 -6.45 -16.24 16.33
C THR A 67 -6.92 -16.55 17.74
N HIS A 68 -7.08 -15.54 18.59
CA HIS A 68 -7.70 -15.68 19.91
C HIS A 68 -9.24 -15.65 19.83
N HIS A 69 -9.78 -15.31 18.68
CA HIS A 69 -11.23 -15.28 18.46
C HIS A 69 -11.69 -16.66 17.95
N PRO A 70 -12.60 -17.34 18.65
CA PRO A 70 -13.12 -18.65 18.22
C PRO A 70 -14.02 -18.53 16.99
N ARG A 71 -14.51 -17.34 16.71
CA ARG A 71 -15.31 -17.01 15.53
C ARG A 71 -14.78 -15.76 14.87
N ILE A 72 -14.78 -15.73 13.55
CA ILE A 72 -14.44 -14.54 12.77
C ILE A 72 -15.73 -13.79 12.45
N PRO A 73 -15.82 -12.49 12.80
CA PRO A 73 -17.00 -11.68 12.52
C PRO A 73 -17.37 -11.65 11.04
N ALA A 74 -18.66 -11.52 10.77
CA ALA A 74 -19.21 -11.40 9.43
C ALA A 74 -18.52 -10.26 8.65
N GLY A 75 -18.29 -10.51 7.36
CA GLY A 75 -17.68 -9.56 6.44
C GLY A 75 -16.14 -9.51 6.45
N LEU A 76 -15.48 -10.35 7.26
CA LEU A 76 -14.01 -10.42 7.32
C LEU A 76 -13.41 -11.63 6.59
N LEU A 77 -14.26 -12.56 6.14
CA LEU A 77 -13.89 -13.68 5.29
C LEU A 77 -14.55 -13.56 3.93
N LEU A 78 -13.89 -14.07 2.92
CA LEU A 78 -14.39 -14.21 1.55
C LEU A 78 -14.68 -15.70 1.29
N GLU A 79 -15.86 -16.02 0.79
CA GLU A 79 -16.23 -17.35 0.34
C GLU A 79 -15.68 -17.56 -1.08
N VAL A 80 -14.66 -18.39 -1.21
CA VAL A 80 -14.03 -18.72 -2.51
C VAL A 80 -14.76 -19.90 -3.17
N SER A 81 -15.21 -20.85 -2.36
CA SER A 81 -16.08 -21.98 -2.72
C SER A 81 -16.80 -22.47 -1.47
N ASP A 82 -17.74 -23.41 -1.64
CA ASP A 82 -18.55 -23.99 -0.54
C ASP A 82 -17.72 -24.45 0.66
N ASP A 83 -16.46 -24.84 0.45
CA ASP A 83 -15.58 -25.35 1.51
C ASP A 83 -14.29 -24.54 1.68
N LEU A 84 -14.13 -23.41 1.01
CA LEU A 84 -12.92 -22.61 1.06
C LEU A 84 -13.22 -21.17 1.41
N LEU A 85 -12.77 -20.75 2.58
CA LEU A 85 -12.78 -19.37 3.02
C LEU A 85 -11.38 -18.76 2.93
N CYS A 86 -11.31 -17.51 2.51
CA CYS A 86 -10.09 -16.71 2.49
C CYS A 86 -10.24 -15.52 3.45
N CYS A 87 -9.16 -15.14 4.12
CA CYS A 87 -9.15 -13.89 4.87
C CYS A 87 -9.39 -12.70 3.93
N GLY A 88 -10.34 -11.85 4.29
CA GLY A 88 -10.54 -10.58 3.59
C GLY A 88 -9.36 -9.63 3.83
N PRO A 89 -9.26 -8.54 3.04
CA PRO A 89 -8.15 -7.59 3.13
C PRO A 89 -7.97 -7.00 4.53
N GLU A 90 -9.06 -6.70 5.22
CA GLU A 90 -9.06 -6.11 6.56
C GLU A 90 -8.50 -7.06 7.62
N LEU A 91 -8.90 -8.34 7.55
CA LEU A 91 -8.40 -9.39 8.44
C LEU A 91 -6.94 -9.69 8.14
N THR A 92 -6.56 -9.70 6.87
CA THR A 92 -5.17 -9.85 6.42
C THR A 92 -4.30 -8.71 6.95
N PHE A 93 -4.77 -7.46 6.87
CA PHE A 93 -4.07 -6.31 7.44
C PHE A 93 -3.79 -6.49 8.93
N LEU A 94 -4.81 -6.88 9.72
CA LEU A 94 -4.66 -7.12 11.16
C LEU A 94 -3.62 -8.22 11.46
N GLN A 95 -3.70 -9.35 10.77
CA GLN A 95 -2.78 -10.47 10.97
C GLN A 95 -1.34 -10.09 10.64
N MET A 96 -1.15 -9.47 9.49
CA MET A 96 0.18 -9.06 9.04
C MET A 96 0.77 -7.94 9.90
N ALA A 97 -0.04 -7.06 10.47
CA ALA A 97 0.44 -6.07 11.42
C ALA A 97 1.05 -6.72 12.69
N GLY A 98 0.60 -7.91 13.07
CA GLY A 98 1.19 -8.68 14.16
C GLY A 98 2.54 -9.36 13.82
N GLU A 99 2.83 -9.52 12.54
CA GLU A 99 3.99 -10.27 12.04
C GLU A 99 5.07 -9.38 11.40
N THR A 100 4.76 -8.10 11.10
CA THR A 100 5.66 -7.18 10.41
C THR A 100 6.04 -5.98 11.27
N SER A 101 6.98 -5.16 10.78
CA SER A 101 7.28 -3.86 11.39
C SER A 101 6.11 -2.88 11.22
N LEU A 102 6.11 -1.79 11.99
CA LEU A 102 5.12 -0.72 11.83
C LEU A 102 5.11 -0.16 10.40
N ILE A 103 6.29 0.11 9.84
CA ILE A 103 6.43 0.59 8.45
C ILE A 103 5.90 -0.45 7.46
N GLY A 104 6.24 -1.73 7.64
CA GLY A 104 5.73 -2.80 6.76
C GLY A 104 4.21 -2.94 6.81
N ALA A 105 3.62 -2.85 8.00
CA ALA A 105 2.16 -2.87 8.16
C ALA A 105 1.49 -1.64 7.52
N SER A 106 2.08 -0.45 7.66
CA SER A 106 1.56 0.76 7.04
C SER A 106 1.59 0.67 5.52
N VAL A 107 2.72 0.23 4.94
CA VAL A 107 2.86 0.04 3.49
C VAL A 107 1.85 -0.99 2.97
N LEU A 108 1.64 -2.12 3.68
CA LEU A 108 0.59 -3.07 3.32
C LEU A 108 -0.80 -2.41 3.33
N GLY A 109 -1.08 -1.58 4.34
CA GLY A 109 -2.33 -0.82 4.40
C GLY A 109 -2.52 0.10 3.20
N PHE A 110 -1.48 0.84 2.80
CA PHE A 110 -1.50 1.66 1.58
C PHE A 110 -1.79 0.83 0.33
N GLU A 111 -1.16 -0.34 0.18
CA GLU A 111 -1.38 -1.22 -0.97
C GLU A 111 -2.81 -1.78 -0.98
N LEU A 112 -3.34 -2.21 0.16
CA LEU A 112 -4.71 -2.73 0.28
C LEU A 112 -5.77 -1.65 -0.02
N CYS A 113 -5.54 -0.42 0.43
CA CYS A 113 -6.39 0.75 0.19
C CYS A 113 -6.07 1.48 -1.13
N GLY A 114 -5.02 1.06 -1.82
CA GLY A 114 -4.55 1.63 -3.07
C GLY A 114 -5.05 0.90 -4.30
N ALA A 115 -4.88 1.53 -5.46
CA ALA A 115 -5.28 1.00 -6.75
C ALA A 115 -4.13 0.34 -7.51
N TYR A 116 -3.19 -0.27 -6.80
CA TYR A 116 -2.07 -1.02 -7.37
C TYR A 116 -1.81 -2.32 -6.61
N ALA A 117 -1.04 -3.21 -7.18
CA ALA A 117 -0.49 -4.37 -6.48
C ALA A 117 0.95 -4.64 -6.95
N HIS A 118 1.79 -5.05 -6.01
CA HIS A 118 3.14 -5.45 -6.33
C HIS A 118 3.17 -6.72 -7.19
N PHE A 119 4.03 -6.70 -8.21
CA PHE A 119 4.29 -7.87 -9.03
C PHE A 119 5.72 -7.85 -9.56
N SER A 120 6.61 -8.54 -8.88
CA SER A 120 8.06 -8.53 -9.16
C SER A 120 8.47 -9.01 -10.55
N GLN A 121 7.57 -9.63 -11.30
CA GLN A 121 7.82 -10.08 -12.67
C GLN A 121 7.52 -9.02 -13.73
N MET A 122 6.88 -7.91 -13.36
CA MET A 122 6.70 -6.77 -14.26
C MET A 122 7.92 -5.84 -14.19
N ILE A 123 8.24 -5.19 -15.30
CA ILE A 123 9.32 -4.21 -15.38
C ILE A 123 9.09 -3.05 -14.40
N SER A 124 7.82 -2.63 -14.25
CA SER A 124 7.40 -1.61 -13.28
C SER A 124 7.44 -2.08 -11.82
N GLY A 125 7.50 -3.39 -11.57
CA GLY A 125 7.39 -3.99 -10.24
C GLY A 125 5.97 -3.98 -9.66
N PHE A 126 4.97 -3.46 -10.36
CA PHE A 126 3.56 -3.40 -9.93
C PHE A 126 2.61 -3.34 -11.13
N TYR A 127 1.33 -3.52 -10.88
CA TYR A 127 0.24 -3.35 -11.86
C TYR A 127 -0.96 -2.68 -11.23
N ASP A 128 -1.78 -2.03 -12.06
CA ASP A 128 -3.01 -1.39 -11.64
C ASP A 128 -4.11 -2.41 -11.32
N ARG A 129 -4.83 -2.18 -10.24
CA ARG A 129 -6.03 -2.90 -9.84
C ARG A 129 -6.94 -1.97 -9.02
N PRO A 130 -8.24 -2.27 -8.89
CA PRO A 130 -9.07 -1.59 -7.90
C PRO A 130 -8.57 -1.78 -6.47
N ALA A 131 -8.82 -0.81 -5.58
CA ALA A 131 -8.55 -0.95 -4.17
C ALA A 131 -9.30 -2.18 -3.60
N LEU A 132 -8.65 -2.94 -2.73
CA LEU A 132 -9.26 -4.12 -2.11
C LEU A 132 -10.11 -3.74 -0.90
N THR A 133 -9.78 -2.63 -0.25
CA THR A 133 -10.48 -2.10 0.92
C THR A 133 -10.33 -0.59 0.99
N SER A 134 -10.74 0.00 2.12
CA SER A 134 -10.56 1.42 2.44
C SER A 134 -10.27 1.60 3.92
N LYS A 135 -9.79 2.78 4.32
CA LYS A 135 -9.60 3.13 5.74
C LYS A 135 -10.87 2.92 6.56
N VAL A 136 -12.03 3.26 6.01
CA VAL A 136 -13.33 3.08 6.71
C VAL A 136 -13.53 1.60 7.04
N ARG A 137 -13.39 0.71 6.06
CA ARG A 137 -13.58 -0.73 6.26
C ARG A 137 -12.54 -1.34 7.20
N ILE A 138 -11.27 -0.92 7.11
CA ILE A 138 -10.23 -1.36 8.07
C ILE A 138 -10.60 -0.92 9.48
N SER A 139 -11.03 0.33 9.68
CA SER A 139 -11.46 0.83 10.99
C SER A 139 -12.58 -0.01 11.59
N GLU A 140 -13.62 -0.28 10.81
CA GLU A 140 -14.76 -1.12 11.21
C GLU A 140 -14.32 -2.55 11.59
N ALA A 141 -13.40 -3.13 10.82
CA ALA A 141 -12.86 -4.47 11.08
C ALA A 141 -12.06 -4.52 12.39
N LEU A 142 -11.19 -3.52 12.62
CA LEU A 142 -10.41 -3.42 13.85
C LEU A 142 -11.30 -3.22 15.08
N ALA A 143 -12.44 -2.55 14.94
CA ALA A 143 -13.42 -2.39 16.02
C ALA A 143 -14.13 -3.71 16.37
N LYS A 144 -14.35 -4.61 15.40
CA LYS A 144 -14.98 -5.92 15.60
C LYS A 144 -14.07 -6.95 16.28
N LEU A 145 -12.76 -6.70 16.36
CA LEU A 145 -11.75 -7.65 16.85
C LEU A 145 -10.92 -7.08 18.02
N PRO A 146 -11.57 -6.60 19.11
CA PRO A 146 -10.83 -6.08 20.26
C PRO A 146 -9.98 -7.21 20.88
N GLY A 147 -8.74 -6.86 21.30
CA GLY A 147 -7.84 -7.84 21.92
C GLY A 147 -7.20 -8.85 20.95
N ALA A 148 -7.47 -8.77 19.65
CA ALA A 148 -6.82 -9.63 18.67
C ALA A 148 -5.30 -9.45 18.69
N ARG A 149 -4.56 -10.54 18.39
CA ARG A 149 -3.12 -10.46 18.24
C ARG A 149 -2.75 -9.46 17.14
N GLY A 150 -1.85 -8.54 17.45
CA GLY A 150 -1.43 -7.50 16.52
C GLY A 150 -2.31 -6.24 16.50
N ILE A 151 -3.46 -6.22 17.21
CA ILE A 151 -4.43 -5.10 17.16
C ILE A 151 -3.79 -3.73 17.51
N LYS A 152 -2.88 -3.69 18.48
CA LYS A 152 -2.20 -2.44 18.84
C LYS A 152 -1.40 -1.90 17.66
N ARG A 153 -0.54 -2.73 17.07
CA ARG A 153 0.25 -2.34 15.89
C ARG A 153 -0.61 -2.07 14.67
N ALA A 154 -1.70 -2.83 14.48
CA ALA A 154 -2.64 -2.56 13.40
C ALA A 154 -3.26 -1.16 13.52
N LYS A 155 -3.64 -0.73 14.72
CA LYS A 155 -4.15 0.64 14.97
C LYS A 155 -3.09 1.71 14.76
N GLU A 156 -1.86 1.47 15.22
CA GLU A 156 -0.72 2.37 14.99
C GLU A 156 -0.43 2.50 13.48
N ALA A 157 -0.36 1.38 12.75
CA ALA A 157 -0.15 1.39 11.31
C ALA A 157 -1.31 2.04 10.55
N PHE A 158 -2.55 1.75 10.95
CA PHE A 158 -3.75 2.33 10.36
C PHE A 158 -3.78 3.86 10.41
N ALA A 159 -3.28 4.46 11.50
CA ALA A 159 -3.18 5.93 11.62
C ALA A 159 -2.28 6.55 10.54
N LEU A 160 -1.33 5.79 10.01
CA LEU A 160 -0.37 6.22 8.99
C LEU A 160 -0.85 5.96 7.55
N VAL A 161 -1.87 5.12 7.36
CA VAL A 161 -2.36 4.73 6.03
C VAL A 161 -3.22 5.82 5.42
N LEU A 162 -3.08 6.02 4.10
CA LEU A 162 -3.98 6.83 3.26
C LEU A 162 -4.64 5.96 2.20
N ASP A 163 -5.86 6.33 1.80
CA ASP A 163 -6.54 5.72 0.66
C ASP A 163 -6.01 6.28 -0.66
N GLY A 164 -6.14 5.53 -1.74
CA GLY A 164 -6.07 6.06 -3.10
C GLY A 164 -4.68 6.08 -3.75
N SER A 165 -3.63 5.55 -3.10
CA SER A 165 -2.32 5.39 -3.77
C SER A 165 -2.45 4.52 -5.02
N ARG A 166 -1.79 4.89 -6.12
CA ARG A 166 -1.79 4.16 -7.39
C ARG A 166 -0.43 3.61 -7.77
N SER A 167 0.59 3.92 -6.98
CA SER A 167 1.93 3.39 -7.22
C SER A 167 2.69 3.18 -5.91
N PRO A 168 3.72 2.31 -5.91
CA PRO A 168 4.63 2.16 -4.78
C PRO A 168 5.33 3.47 -4.41
N MET A 169 5.68 4.31 -5.39
CA MET A 169 6.39 5.55 -5.15
C MET A 169 5.51 6.63 -4.51
N GLU A 170 4.24 6.72 -4.89
CA GLU A 170 3.29 7.57 -4.18
C GLU A 170 3.18 7.17 -2.70
N THR A 171 3.12 5.85 -2.40
CA THR A 171 3.12 5.33 -1.03
C THR A 171 4.40 5.72 -0.28
N VAL A 172 5.57 5.59 -0.91
CA VAL A 172 6.88 5.96 -0.34
C VAL A 172 6.92 7.46 -0.02
N LEU A 173 6.53 8.30 -0.96
CA LEU A 173 6.53 9.75 -0.80
C LEU A 173 5.51 10.21 0.25
N ALA A 174 4.30 9.68 0.21
CA ALA A 174 3.29 9.97 1.22
C ALA A 174 3.79 9.63 2.64
N GLY A 175 4.39 8.44 2.81
CA GLY A 175 4.97 8.04 4.08
C GLY A 175 6.16 8.92 4.50
N ALA A 176 7.09 9.22 3.60
CA ALA A 176 8.25 10.05 3.90
C ALA A 176 7.83 11.47 4.37
N LEU A 177 6.84 12.05 3.71
CA LEU A 177 6.40 13.42 3.98
C LEU A 177 5.45 13.52 5.19
N SER A 178 4.54 12.54 5.38
CA SER A 178 3.50 12.66 6.41
C SER A 178 3.73 11.83 7.68
N PHE A 179 4.65 10.86 7.68
CA PHE A 179 4.90 10.10 8.91
C PHE A 179 5.54 10.99 9.98
N PRO A 180 5.27 10.70 11.28
CA PRO A 180 5.83 11.46 12.40
C PRO A 180 7.36 11.47 12.40
N THR A 181 7.95 12.54 12.99
CA THR A 181 9.40 12.70 13.14
C THR A 181 10.06 11.55 13.87
N CYS A 182 9.38 10.97 14.88
CA CYS A 182 9.87 9.79 15.62
C CYS A 182 10.05 8.52 14.76
N LEU A 183 9.42 8.48 13.58
CA LEU A 183 9.62 7.43 12.56
C LEU A 183 10.65 7.85 11.51
N GLY A 184 11.10 9.08 11.53
CA GLY A 184 12.00 9.69 10.56
C GLY A 184 11.29 10.46 9.45
N GLY A 185 9.97 10.65 9.53
CA GLY A 185 9.19 11.41 8.55
C GLY A 185 9.25 12.92 8.77
N CYS A 186 8.68 13.67 7.82
CA CYS A 186 8.65 15.13 7.90
C CYS A 186 7.49 15.68 8.75
N ALA A 187 6.51 14.83 9.11
CA ALA A 187 5.28 15.21 9.81
C ALA A 187 4.49 16.35 9.14
N PHE A 188 4.51 16.45 7.82
CA PHE A 188 3.59 17.33 7.10
C PHE A 188 2.15 16.83 7.22
N GLU A 189 1.19 17.75 7.07
CA GLU A 189 -0.22 17.42 6.90
C GLU A 189 -0.37 16.31 5.85
N GLN A 190 -1.21 15.31 6.15
CA GLN A 190 -1.41 14.16 5.27
C GLN A 190 -1.96 14.61 3.90
N PRO A 191 -1.32 14.24 2.78
CA PRO A 191 -1.83 14.58 1.46
C PRO A 191 -3.05 13.73 1.10
N HIS A 192 -3.89 14.27 0.23
CA HIS A 192 -4.82 13.46 -0.56
C HIS A 192 -4.07 12.80 -1.71
N LEU A 193 -4.26 11.49 -1.89
CA LEU A 193 -3.61 10.75 -2.98
C LEU A 193 -4.55 10.63 -4.18
N ASN A 194 -4.00 10.84 -5.37
CA ASN A 194 -4.73 10.81 -6.64
C ASN A 194 -5.98 11.68 -6.63
N TYR A 195 -5.81 12.89 -6.12
CA TYR A 195 -6.89 13.86 -5.96
C TYR A 195 -7.42 14.35 -7.32
N GLU A 196 -8.73 14.21 -7.53
CA GLU A 196 -9.39 14.71 -8.74
C GLU A 196 -9.57 16.24 -8.67
N VAL A 197 -8.97 16.94 -9.62
CA VAL A 197 -9.21 18.37 -9.86
C VAL A 197 -10.13 18.53 -11.06
N ILE A 198 -11.32 19.05 -10.85
CA ILE A 198 -12.24 19.42 -11.93
C ILE A 198 -11.79 20.76 -12.49
N LEU A 199 -11.48 20.80 -13.79
CA LEU A 199 -11.02 22.00 -14.48
C LEU A 199 -12.23 22.89 -14.86
N ASP A 200 -12.08 24.19 -14.69
CA ASP A 200 -13.07 25.16 -15.20
C ASP A 200 -13.06 25.20 -16.73
N GLN A 201 -13.96 25.98 -17.33
CA GLN A 201 -14.12 26.05 -18.78
C GLN A 201 -12.85 26.54 -19.48
N ALA A 202 -12.16 27.54 -18.92
CA ALA A 202 -10.94 28.11 -19.50
C ALA A 202 -9.79 27.09 -19.42
N ALA A 203 -9.56 26.48 -18.26
CA ALA A 203 -8.56 25.44 -18.05
C ALA A 203 -8.84 24.19 -18.89
N THR A 204 -10.11 23.80 -19.05
CA THR A 204 -10.54 22.70 -19.95
C THR A 204 -10.15 23.00 -21.39
N GLY A 205 -10.33 24.24 -21.84
CA GLY A 205 -9.92 24.67 -23.19
C GLY A 205 -8.41 24.56 -23.44
N VAL A 206 -7.60 24.83 -22.42
CA VAL A 206 -6.13 24.70 -22.48
C VAL A 206 -5.69 23.24 -22.42
N ALA A 207 -6.19 22.49 -21.44
CA ALA A 207 -5.79 21.10 -21.18
C ALA A 207 -6.34 20.10 -22.22
N GLY A 208 -7.52 20.39 -22.81
CA GLY A 208 -8.26 19.46 -23.67
C GLY A 208 -8.97 18.33 -22.90
N VAL A 209 -9.00 18.42 -21.56
CA VAL A 209 -9.67 17.48 -20.65
C VAL A 209 -10.40 18.26 -19.55
N SER A 210 -11.47 17.71 -19.00
CA SER A 210 -12.28 18.38 -17.97
C SER A 210 -11.82 18.10 -16.53
N ARG A 211 -10.88 17.18 -16.35
CA ARG A 211 -10.37 16.78 -15.03
C ARG A 211 -8.94 16.30 -15.10
N CYS A 212 -8.21 16.47 -14.00
CA CYS A 212 -6.86 15.98 -13.80
C CYS A 212 -6.80 15.23 -12.46
N TYR A 213 -5.87 14.27 -12.34
CA TYR A 213 -5.56 13.60 -11.09
C TYR A 213 -4.14 13.98 -10.70
N LEU A 214 -3.94 14.31 -9.41
CA LEU A 214 -2.66 14.74 -8.85
C LEU A 214 -2.22 13.75 -7.78
N ASP A 215 -0.96 13.29 -7.82
CA ASP A 215 -0.48 12.16 -7.01
C ASP A 215 -0.58 12.44 -5.50
N LEU A 216 0.17 13.42 -5.01
CA LEU A 216 0.13 13.87 -3.61
C LEU A 216 -0.36 15.32 -3.58
N THR A 217 -1.46 15.60 -2.91
CA THR A 217 -2.15 16.87 -3.07
C THR A 217 -2.61 17.44 -1.73
N TRP A 218 -2.40 18.74 -1.54
CA TRP A 218 -2.93 19.54 -0.44
C TRP A 218 -3.90 20.59 -1.05
N PRO A 219 -5.20 20.26 -1.12
CA PRO A 219 -6.17 21.09 -1.84
C PRO A 219 -6.36 22.48 -1.23
N ALA A 220 -6.30 22.61 0.09
CA ALA A 220 -6.44 23.90 0.79
C ALA A 220 -5.34 24.89 0.39
N GLN A 221 -4.12 24.40 0.16
CA GLN A 221 -2.97 25.17 -0.26
C GLN A 221 -2.81 25.24 -1.78
N LYS A 222 -3.61 24.48 -2.52
CA LYS A 222 -3.49 24.26 -3.97
C LYS A 222 -2.07 23.84 -4.37
N ARG A 223 -1.51 22.88 -3.62
CA ARG A 223 -0.17 22.33 -3.86
C ARG A 223 -0.28 20.86 -4.22
N ALA A 224 0.57 20.44 -5.14
CA ALA A 224 0.72 19.04 -5.49
C ALA A 224 2.18 18.67 -5.73
N LEU A 225 2.49 17.43 -5.45
CA LEU A 225 3.76 16.78 -5.76
C LEU A 225 3.44 15.56 -6.62
N GLU A 226 4.00 15.49 -7.81
CA GLU A 226 3.87 14.38 -8.75
C GLU A 226 5.19 13.61 -8.86
N TYR A 227 5.11 12.30 -8.93
CA TYR A 227 6.28 11.45 -9.13
C TYR A 227 6.44 11.08 -10.61
N ASP A 228 7.52 11.55 -11.22
CA ASP A 228 7.89 11.18 -12.57
C ASP A 228 8.66 9.86 -12.58
N GLY A 229 7.98 8.78 -12.87
CA GLY A 229 8.60 7.51 -13.24
C GLY A 229 8.96 7.53 -14.73
N ALA A 230 10.20 7.78 -15.07
CA ALA A 230 10.76 8.00 -16.42
C ALA A 230 10.26 7.08 -17.57
N ALA A 231 9.46 6.07 -17.29
CA ALA A 231 8.91 5.11 -18.26
C ALA A 231 7.53 5.52 -18.83
N TRP A 232 6.86 6.57 -18.32
CA TRP A 232 5.42 6.77 -18.57
C TRP A 232 5.07 8.05 -19.36
N HIS A 233 6.02 8.99 -19.56
CA HIS A 233 5.72 10.23 -20.27
C HIS A 233 5.90 10.08 -21.78
N THR A 234 4.79 9.87 -22.48
CA THR A 234 4.76 9.74 -23.95
C THR A 234 4.36 11.04 -24.67
N ASP A 235 3.72 12.01 -23.98
CA ASP A 235 3.25 13.26 -24.58
C ASP A 235 3.59 14.51 -23.74
N VAL A 236 4.80 15.03 -23.94
CA VAL A 236 5.32 16.25 -23.30
C VAL A 236 4.42 17.49 -23.54
N ARG A 237 3.72 17.54 -24.69
CA ARG A 237 2.83 18.68 -25.00
C ARG A 237 1.54 18.62 -24.20
N ALA A 238 0.97 17.43 -24.02
CA ALA A 238 -0.21 17.26 -23.19
C ALA A 238 0.10 17.57 -21.71
N ASP A 239 1.23 17.10 -21.20
CA ASP A 239 1.68 17.38 -19.84
C ASP A 239 1.90 18.87 -19.59
N ARG A 240 2.49 19.58 -20.55
CA ARG A 240 2.65 21.03 -20.45
C ARG A 240 1.29 21.74 -20.39
N ARG A 241 0.36 21.43 -21.30
CA ARG A 241 -0.98 22.02 -21.32
C ARG A 241 -1.75 21.73 -20.02
N ARG A 242 -1.62 20.52 -19.50
CA ARG A 242 -2.22 20.14 -18.21
C ARG A 242 -1.69 21.03 -17.07
N ARG A 243 -0.37 21.22 -16.99
CA ARG A 243 0.26 22.06 -15.97
C ARG A 243 -0.09 23.55 -16.14
N GLU A 244 -0.16 24.06 -17.37
CA GLU A 244 -0.63 25.43 -17.66
C GLU A 244 -2.08 25.63 -17.18
N ALA A 245 -2.96 24.69 -17.45
CA ALA A 245 -4.35 24.73 -17.00
C ALA A 245 -4.47 24.71 -15.46
N LEU A 246 -3.72 23.86 -14.80
CA LEU A 246 -3.68 23.81 -13.33
C LEU A 246 -3.12 25.10 -12.73
N ALA A 247 -2.06 25.67 -13.31
CA ALA A 247 -1.49 26.95 -12.89
C ALA A 247 -2.49 28.10 -13.05
N HIS A 248 -3.29 28.12 -14.14
CA HIS A 248 -4.37 29.09 -14.33
C HIS A 248 -5.40 29.02 -13.19
N MET A 249 -5.70 27.84 -12.65
CA MET A 249 -6.58 27.64 -11.50
C MET A 249 -5.89 27.90 -10.14
N GLY A 250 -4.64 28.35 -10.14
CA GLY A 250 -3.86 28.67 -8.95
C GLY A 250 -3.17 27.48 -8.30
N TRP A 251 -3.10 26.33 -8.96
CA TRP A 251 -2.34 25.18 -8.49
C TRP A 251 -0.86 25.34 -8.76
N THR A 252 -0.03 24.93 -7.81
CA THR A 252 1.40 24.70 -8.03
C THR A 252 1.65 23.20 -7.97
N VAL A 253 2.13 22.67 -9.10
CA VAL A 253 2.48 21.24 -9.24
C VAL A 253 3.99 21.14 -9.38
N ASN A 254 4.63 20.50 -8.41
CA ASN A 254 6.04 20.17 -8.45
C ASN A 254 6.20 18.72 -8.90
N VAL A 255 7.13 18.48 -9.81
CA VAL A 255 7.42 17.13 -10.30
C VAL A 255 8.78 16.73 -9.74
N ILE A 256 8.86 15.53 -9.19
CA ILE A 256 10.08 14.94 -8.65
C ILE A 256 10.28 13.55 -9.23
N ASP A 257 11.53 13.16 -9.33
CA ASP A 257 11.94 11.83 -9.77
C ASP A 257 12.74 11.08 -8.68
N LEU A 258 13.26 9.90 -9.02
CA LEU A 258 14.08 9.11 -8.10
C LEU A 258 15.40 9.83 -7.74
N GLY A 259 15.96 10.64 -8.63
CA GLY A 259 17.16 11.42 -8.38
C GLY A 259 16.97 12.43 -7.25
N ASP A 260 15.79 13.06 -7.19
CA ASP A 260 15.44 14.08 -6.20
C ASP A 260 15.37 13.55 -4.77
N ILE A 261 15.24 12.24 -4.58
CA ILE A 261 15.18 11.60 -3.26
C ILE A 261 16.34 10.63 -3.00
N SER A 262 17.25 10.45 -3.94
CA SER A 262 18.33 9.46 -3.86
C SER A 262 19.43 9.81 -2.88
N SER A 263 19.68 11.10 -2.63
CA SER A 263 20.70 11.58 -1.70
C SER A 263 20.23 12.78 -0.89
N ILE A 264 20.99 13.15 0.15
CA ILE A 264 20.56 14.18 1.13
C ILE A 264 20.35 15.56 0.47
N ALA A 265 21.19 15.96 -0.46
CA ALA A 265 21.10 17.30 -1.03
C ALA A 265 19.85 17.49 -1.94
N PRO A 266 19.54 16.61 -2.92
CA PRO A 266 18.28 16.65 -3.64
C PRO A 266 17.06 16.48 -2.71
N LEU A 267 17.11 15.56 -1.74
CA LEU A 267 16.03 15.35 -0.78
C LEU A 267 15.71 16.63 0.02
N ALA A 268 16.72 17.38 0.46
CA ALA A 268 16.53 18.69 1.07
C ALA A 268 15.85 19.70 0.12
N GLY A 269 16.13 19.62 -1.18
CA GLY A 269 15.44 20.37 -2.22
C GLY A 269 13.96 20.03 -2.28
N THR A 270 13.64 18.73 -2.35
CA THR A 270 12.25 18.23 -2.37
C THR A 270 11.45 18.69 -1.14
N VAL A 271 12.03 18.59 0.05
CA VAL A 271 11.39 19.06 1.30
C VAL A 271 11.10 20.56 1.21
N ARG A 272 12.03 21.38 0.72
CA ARG A 272 11.85 22.83 0.57
C ARG A 272 10.72 23.23 -0.37
N LEU A 273 10.36 22.40 -1.37
CA LEU A 273 9.25 22.70 -2.27
C LEU A 273 7.91 22.87 -1.55
N ILE A 274 7.76 22.21 -0.40
CA ILE A 274 6.48 22.16 0.32
C ILE A 274 6.54 22.73 1.73
N GLN A 275 7.71 22.80 2.40
CA GLN A 275 7.82 23.13 3.81
C GLN A 275 7.27 24.52 4.19
N ASP A 276 7.35 25.50 3.25
CA ASP A 276 6.86 26.86 3.51
C ASP A 276 5.35 27.01 3.25
N CYS A 277 4.71 25.99 2.71
CA CYS A 277 3.32 26.03 2.26
C CYS A 277 2.43 25.02 2.96
N ILE A 278 2.99 23.88 3.38
CA ILE A 278 2.21 22.79 3.98
C ILE A 278 2.42 22.78 5.48
N PRO A 279 1.34 22.80 6.28
CA PRO A 279 1.43 22.69 7.72
C PRO A 279 2.14 21.41 8.18
N ARG A 280 2.82 21.49 9.32
CA ARG A 280 3.44 20.34 9.96
C ARG A 280 2.79 20.07 11.30
N GLU A 281 2.67 18.79 11.65
CA GLU A 281 2.16 18.34 12.95
C GLU A 281 3.26 18.34 14.04
N SER A 282 4.49 18.75 13.71
CA SER A 282 5.62 18.79 14.63
C SER A 282 6.48 20.04 14.40
N ASP A 283 6.87 20.67 15.48
CA ASP A 283 7.83 21.80 15.49
C ASP A 283 9.28 21.33 15.46
N GLU A 284 9.55 20.02 15.61
CA GLU A 284 10.90 19.49 15.54
C GLU A 284 11.50 19.69 14.15
N PRO A 285 12.79 20.07 14.03
CA PRO A 285 13.46 20.19 12.74
C PRO A 285 13.44 18.87 12.00
N ILE A 286 13.32 18.93 10.67
CA ILE A 286 13.40 17.74 9.81
C ILE A 286 14.86 17.26 9.78
N ASP A 287 15.09 16.05 10.28
CA ASP A 287 16.38 15.37 10.17
C ASP A 287 16.44 14.60 8.84
N LEU A 288 17.23 15.13 7.91
CA LEU A 288 17.38 14.53 6.57
C LEU A 288 18.05 13.16 6.57
N GLY A 289 18.87 12.84 7.60
CA GLY A 289 19.45 11.52 7.76
C GLY A 289 18.37 10.49 8.12
N ASN A 290 17.56 10.80 9.13
CA ASN A 290 16.44 9.97 9.54
C ASN A 290 15.39 9.83 8.41
N LEU A 291 15.14 10.91 7.67
CA LEU A 291 14.23 10.89 6.50
C LEU A 291 14.76 9.95 5.41
N LYS A 292 16.06 10.00 5.12
CA LYS A 292 16.68 9.09 4.15
C LYS A 292 16.60 7.63 4.60
N ASP A 293 16.82 7.36 5.88
CA ASP A 293 16.67 6.02 6.46
C ASP A 293 15.21 5.53 6.39
N LEU A 294 14.25 6.41 6.65
CA LEU A 294 12.83 6.08 6.48
C LEU A 294 12.50 5.77 5.02
N LEU A 295 12.98 6.57 4.08
CA LEU A 295 12.82 6.29 2.64
C LEU A 295 13.36 4.91 2.26
N GLY A 296 14.54 4.54 2.75
CA GLY A 296 15.11 3.20 2.55
C GLY A 296 14.22 2.08 3.11
N ARG A 297 13.64 2.27 4.30
CA ARG A 297 12.70 1.31 4.91
C ARG A 297 11.38 1.21 4.14
N LEU A 298 10.83 2.33 3.68
CA LEU A 298 9.62 2.39 2.87
C LEU A 298 9.84 1.69 1.52
N LEU A 299 10.92 2.02 0.82
CA LEU A 299 11.29 1.37 -0.44
C LEU A 299 11.49 -0.15 -0.29
N LYS A 300 12.12 -0.57 0.79
CA LYS A 300 12.26 -2.02 1.11
C LYS A 300 10.89 -2.64 1.35
N ALA A 301 10.00 -1.97 2.06
CA ALA A 301 8.67 -2.47 2.38
C ALA A 301 7.76 -2.52 1.14
N THR A 302 7.84 -1.53 0.25
CA THR A 302 7.14 -1.55 -1.04
C THR A 302 7.79 -2.48 -2.07
N ARG A 303 8.95 -3.05 -1.75
CA ARG A 303 9.75 -3.88 -2.69
C ARG A 303 10.10 -3.20 -4.00
N PHE A 304 9.91 -1.90 -4.06
CA PHE A 304 10.31 -1.07 -5.17
C PHE A 304 11.80 -0.90 -5.14
N GLY A 305 12.65 -1.60 -5.38
CA GLY A 305 14.10 -1.46 -5.25
C GLY A 305 14.81 -2.81 -5.10
N LEU A 306 14.08 -3.92 -5.08
CA LEU A 306 14.69 -5.24 -5.13
C LEU A 306 15.26 -5.56 -6.53
N GLY A 307 15.16 -4.62 -7.48
CA GLY A 307 15.80 -4.61 -8.80
C GLY A 307 17.00 -3.66 -8.86
N ALA A 308 17.21 -3.03 -10.01
CA ALA A 308 18.35 -2.16 -10.31
C ALA A 308 18.51 -0.92 -9.39
N ASN A 309 17.45 -0.50 -8.71
CA ASN A 309 17.44 0.71 -7.88
C ASN A 309 17.85 0.49 -6.41
N ALA A 310 17.91 -0.74 -5.93
CA ALA A 310 18.27 -1.06 -4.54
C ALA A 310 19.66 -0.52 -4.15
N ALA A 311 20.58 -0.48 -5.10
CA ALA A 311 21.94 -0.01 -4.89
C ALA A 311 22.02 1.51 -4.58
N LEU A 312 21.05 2.31 -5.06
CA LEU A 312 21.04 3.77 -4.86
C LEU A 312 20.79 4.16 -3.39
N PHE A 313 20.13 3.29 -2.62
CA PHE A 313 19.77 3.55 -1.22
C PHE A 313 20.59 2.75 -0.21
N GLY A 314 21.61 2.01 -0.65
CA GLY A 314 22.45 1.19 0.23
C GLY A 314 21.71 0.04 0.93
N VAL A 315 20.56 -0.37 0.38
CA VAL A 315 19.77 -1.48 0.91
C VAL A 315 20.42 -2.80 0.47
N PRO A 316 20.89 -3.67 1.38
CA PRO A 316 21.41 -4.97 0.99
C PRO A 316 20.31 -5.78 0.33
N VAL A 317 20.60 -6.34 -0.84
CA VAL A 317 19.70 -7.27 -1.53
C VAL A 317 19.78 -8.62 -0.81
N GLU A 318 18.96 -8.84 0.21
CA GLU A 318 18.80 -10.15 0.81
C GLU A 318 18.04 -11.07 -0.14
N LYS A 319 18.72 -12.04 -0.71
CA LYS A 319 18.11 -13.16 -1.41
C LYS A 319 17.28 -13.96 -0.40
N GLY A 320 15.96 -13.81 -0.42
CA GLY A 320 15.11 -14.77 0.29
C GLY A 320 13.86 -14.31 1.03
N LEU A 321 13.53 -13.02 1.10
CA LEU A 321 12.26 -12.60 1.70
C LEU A 321 11.17 -12.51 0.63
N ILE A 322 10.47 -13.61 0.47
CA ILE A 322 9.34 -13.73 -0.44
C ILE A 322 8.07 -13.58 0.41
N ASN A 323 7.36 -12.49 0.23
CA ASN A 323 6.05 -12.32 0.85
C ASN A 323 4.94 -12.94 0.00
N VAL A 324 4.00 -13.50 0.69
CA VAL A 324 2.75 -13.98 0.12
C VAL A 324 1.89 -12.78 -0.21
N HIS A 325 1.51 -12.66 -1.47
CA HIS A 325 0.39 -11.81 -1.90
C HIS A 325 -0.79 -12.69 -2.20
N LEU A 326 -1.94 -12.24 -1.72
CA LEU A 326 -3.27 -12.73 -2.08
C LEU A 326 -3.57 -12.48 -3.55
#